data_43909c21c466a452bb19ceb48600ffcb
#
_entry.id   43909c21c466a452bb19ceb48600ffcb
#
_cell.length_a   1.000
_cell.length_b   1.000
_cell.length_c   1.000
_cell.angle_alpha   90.00
_cell.angle_beta   90.00
_cell.angle_gamma   90.00
#
_symmetry.space_group_name_H-M   'P 1'
#
loop_
_entity.id
_entity.type
_entity.pdbx_description
1 polymer ?
#
loop_
_entity_poly.entity_id
_entity_poly.type
_entity_poly.pdbx_seq_one_letter_code
_entity_poly.pdbx_strand_id
1 'polypeptide(L)'
;MPVDVEAVVLSNTRLPGGYSVLELRAPELASLAAPGQFVMVRASHCDAPLLRRPYSIFDLVRDADGRASGFTLLNKRVGVGSGLLYEAAPGARFCCLGPLGRPFTLAAPPVEAWMVAGGVGLAPFATLAPALAGRGVAATLFYGGRTSADIFCLDRFEPHGVRVVIA
;
A
#
# COMPACT_ATOMS: atom_id res chain seq x y z
N MET A 1 5.38 -2.79 18.47
CA MET A 1 4.72 -1.50 18.78
C MET A 1 4.86 -0.60 17.57
N PRO A 2 3.92 0.34 17.29
CA PRO A 2 4.09 1.33 16.25
C PRO A 2 5.32 2.21 16.51
N VAL A 3 5.98 2.64 15.43
CA VAL A 3 7.13 3.55 15.46
C VAL A 3 6.77 4.85 14.73
N ASP A 4 7.39 5.95 15.11
CA ASP A 4 7.27 7.24 14.41
C ASP A 4 8.63 7.54 13.76
N VAL A 5 8.69 7.45 12.44
CA VAL A 5 9.94 7.51 11.69
C VAL A 5 9.86 8.53 10.55
N GLU A 6 10.99 9.04 10.15
CA GLU A 6 11.12 9.80 8.91
C GLU A 6 11.45 8.83 7.78
N ALA A 7 10.50 8.68 6.85
CA ALA A 7 10.63 7.84 5.67
C ALA A 7 11.12 8.66 4.47
N VAL A 8 12.04 8.11 3.69
CA VAL A 8 12.64 8.76 2.52
C VAL A 8 12.02 8.20 1.25
N VAL A 9 11.55 9.07 0.37
CA VAL A 9 11.03 8.68 -0.96
C VAL A 9 12.17 8.11 -1.80
N LEU A 10 11.99 6.88 -2.27
CA LEU A 10 12.89 6.23 -3.21
C LEU A 10 12.42 6.43 -4.65
N SER A 11 11.12 6.24 -4.89
CA SER A 11 10.49 6.44 -6.18
C SER A 11 9.04 6.89 -6.05
N ASN A 12 8.49 7.47 -7.13
CA ASN A 12 7.09 7.88 -7.21
C ASN A 12 6.60 7.64 -8.63
N THR A 13 6.00 6.48 -8.86
CA THR A 13 5.49 6.07 -10.17
C THR A 13 4.09 6.60 -10.39
N ARG A 14 3.90 7.45 -11.41
CA ARG A 14 2.60 7.99 -11.78
C ARG A 14 1.77 6.94 -12.51
N LEU A 15 0.49 6.89 -12.17
CA LEU A 15 -0.52 6.06 -12.81
C LEU A 15 -1.62 6.94 -13.40
N PRO A 16 -2.42 6.43 -14.35
CA PRO A 16 -3.58 7.16 -14.88
C PRO A 16 -4.55 7.64 -13.79
N GLY A 17 -5.39 8.62 -14.10
CA GLY A 17 -6.44 9.08 -13.18
C GLY A 17 -5.94 9.84 -11.94
N GLY A 18 -4.68 10.30 -11.92
CA GLY A 18 -4.11 11.02 -10.79
C GLY A 18 -3.69 10.11 -9.62
N TYR A 19 -3.48 8.83 -9.92
CA TYR A 19 -2.91 7.89 -8.96
C TYR A 19 -1.38 7.88 -9.00
N SER A 20 -0.75 7.41 -7.94
CA SER A 20 0.68 7.12 -7.90
C SER A 20 1.00 6.04 -6.89
N VAL A 21 2.08 5.31 -7.15
CA VAL A 21 2.70 4.39 -6.19
C VAL A 21 3.96 5.06 -5.68
N LEU A 22 3.97 5.41 -4.41
CA LEU A 22 5.06 6.05 -3.71
C LEU A 22 5.85 4.99 -2.93
N GLU A 23 7.12 4.84 -3.24
CA GLU A 23 8.05 3.94 -2.56
C GLU A 23 8.83 4.69 -1.49
N LEU A 24 8.83 4.20 -0.27
CA LEU A 24 9.40 4.83 0.91
C LEU A 24 10.37 3.89 1.61
N ARG A 25 11.59 4.36 1.87
CA ARG A 25 12.55 3.67 2.72
C ARG A 25 12.28 3.99 4.19
N ALA A 26 11.95 2.96 4.96
CA ALA A 26 11.75 3.00 6.40
C ALA A 26 11.84 1.58 6.97
N PRO A 27 13.06 1.01 7.10
CA PRO A 27 13.26 -0.40 7.45
C PRO A 27 12.66 -0.76 8.81
N GLU A 28 12.74 0.14 9.77
CA GLU A 28 12.19 -0.07 11.12
C GLU A 28 10.67 -0.29 11.08
N LEU A 29 9.92 0.55 10.35
CA LEU A 29 8.48 0.42 10.18
C LEU A 29 8.13 -0.80 9.33
N ALA A 30 8.84 -0.98 8.21
CA ALA A 30 8.56 -2.05 7.25
C ALA A 30 8.73 -3.46 7.87
N SER A 31 9.71 -3.64 8.75
CA SER A 31 9.96 -4.90 9.45
C SER A 31 8.83 -5.32 10.40
N LEU A 32 8.03 -4.38 10.85
CA LEU A 32 6.91 -4.59 11.77
C LEU A 32 5.56 -4.76 11.05
N ALA A 33 5.51 -4.44 9.76
CA ALA A 33 4.26 -4.39 9.02
C ALA A 33 3.71 -5.78 8.66
N ALA A 34 2.39 -5.90 8.79
CA ALA A 34 1.65 -7.11 8.43
C ALA A 34 0.48 -6.75 7.49
N PRO A 35 -0.04 -7.73 6.70
CA PRO A 35 -1.11 -7.49 5.74
C PRO A 35 -2.34 -6.81 6.34
N GLY A 36 -2.84 -5.77 5.68
CA GLY A 36 -4.02 -5.00 6.09
C GLY A 36 -3.74 -3.84 7.05
N GLN A 37 -2.50 -3.65 7.47
CA GLN A 37 -2.11 -2.50 8.29
C GLN A 37 -1.88 -1.24 7.44
N PHE A 38 -1.87 -0.10 8.10
CA PHE A 38 -1.71 1.23 7.50
C PHE A 38 -0.70 2.08 8.26
N VAL A 39 -0.33 3.19 7.68
CA VAL A 39 0.51 4.23 8.29
C VAL A 39 -0.20 5.57 8.29
N MET A 40 0.08 6.40 9.29
CA MET A 40 -0.34 7.80 9.34
C MET A 40 0.81 8.67 8.82
N VAL A 41 0.62 9.28 7.65
CA VAL A 41 1.63 10.11 6.97
C VAL A 41 1.37 11.59 7.20
N ARG A 42 2.39 12.33 7.63
CA ARG A 42 2.42 13.79 7.62
C ARG A 42 3.19 14.23 6.37
N ALA A 43 2.46 14.85 5.44
CA ALA A 43 2.98 15.21 4.12
C ALA A 43 3.75 16.53 4.11
N SER A 44 3.81 17.26 5.23
CA SER A 44 4.51 18.54 5.33
C SER A 44 5.22 18.66 6.68
N HIS A 45 6.38 19.29 6.69
CA HIS A 45 7.07 19.71 7.90
C HIS A 45 6.61 21.10 8.37
N CYS A 46 5.81 21.80 7.54
CA CYS A 46 5.21 23.10 7.84
C CYS A 46 3.82 22.94 8.45
N ASP A 47 3.19 24.08 8.81
CA ASP A 47 1.91 24.13 9.50
C ASP A 47 0.71 23.66 8.66
N ALA A 48 0.86 23.49 7.34
CA ALA A 48 -0.19 23.05 6.44
C ALA A 48 0.29 22.01 5.42
N PRO A 49 -0.32 20.82 5.35
CA PRO A 49 -1.36 20.30 6.23
C PRO A 49 -0.79 19.76 7.56
N LEU A 50 -1.35 20.22 8.68
CA LEU A 50 -0.89 19.85 10.02
C LEU A 50 -1.16 18.38 10.35
N LEU A 51 -2.33 17.86 9.95
CA LEU A 51 -2.78 16.54 10.35
C LEU A 51 -2.20 15.45 9.45
N ARG A 52 -1.81 14.34 10.05
CA ARG A 52 -1.48 13.10 9.35
C ARG A 52 -2.70 12.52 8.63
N ARG A 53 -2.46 11.78 7.57
CA ARG A 53 -3.49 11.07 6.79
C ARG A 53 -3.18 9.58 6.76
N PRO A 54 -4.20 8.70 6.87
CA PRO A 54 -4.03 7.26 6.82
C PRO A 54 -3.79 6.81 5.37
N TYR A 55 -2.81 5.92 5.22
CA TYR A 55 -2.54 5.21 3.98
C TYR A 55 -2.30 3.74 4.28
N SER A 56 -3.03 2.86 3.63
CA SER A 56 -2.75 1.42 3.69
C SER A 56 -1.34 1.14 3.16
N ILE A 57 -0.61 0.28 3.85
CA ILE A 57 0.64 -0.26 3.31
C ILE A 57 0.26 -1.10 2.08
N PHE A 58 0.72 -0.66 0.90
CA PHE A 58 0.38 -1.30 -0.36
C PHE A 58 1.26 -2.53 -0.60
N ASP A 59 2.58 -2.37 -0.45
CA ASP A 59 3.52 -3.49 -0.59
C ASP A 59 4.74 -3.24 0.31
N LEU A 60 5.56 -4.28 0.51
CA LEU A 60 6.83 -4.19 1.21
C LEU A 60 7.99 -4.19 0.23
N VAL A 61 8.87 -3.20 0.36
CA VAL A 61 10.15 -3.14 -0.36
C VAL A 61 11.16 -4.00 0.39
N ARG A 62 11.87 -4.84 -0.36
CA ARG A 62 12.93 -5.71 0.19
C ARG A 62 14.27 -5.33 -0.37
N ASP A 63 15.30 -5.42 0.47
CA ASP A 63 16.68 -5.28 0.06
C ASP A 63 17.22 -6.55 -0.63
N ALA A 64 18.50 -6.53 -1.01
CA ALA A 64 19.15 -7.66 -1.66
C ALA A 64 19.20 -8.92 -0.79
N ASP A 65 19.14 -8.77 0.52
CA ASP A 65 19.12 -9.88 1.49
C ASP A 65 17.68 -10.37 1.76
N GLY A 66 16.66 -9.80 1.08
CA GLY A 66 15.25 -10.13 1.25
C GLY A 66 14.59 -9.54 2.50
N ARG A 67 15.30 -8.68 3.25
CA ARG A 67 14.76 -8.01 4.44
C ARG A 67 13.87 -6.84 4.04
N ALA A 68 12.82 -6.61 4.81
CA ALA A 68 11.97 -5.44 4.60
C ALA A 68 12.76 -4.14 4.87
N SER A 69 12.98 -3.35 3.82
CA SER A 69 13.74 -2.09 3.84
C SER A 69 12.86 -0.86 3.71
N GLY A 70 11.61 -1.05 3.29
CA GLY A 70 10.65 0.02 3.07
C GLY A 70 9.26 -0.51 2.75
N PHE A 71 8.40 0.38 2.35
CA PHE A 71 7.02 0.06 1.95
C PHE A 71 6.56 1.00 0.84
N THR A 72 5.49 0.61 0.15
CA THR A 72 4.85 1.46 -0.84
C THR A 72 3.48 1.93 -0.38
N LEU A 73 3.06 3.07 -0.88
CA LEU A 73 1.73 3.64 -0.69
C LEU A 73 1.06 3.83 -2.05
N LEU A 74 -0.19 3.41 -2.17
CA LEU A 74 -1.04 3.74 -3.30
C LEU A 74 -1.79 5.03 -2.97
N ASN A 75 -1.49 6.08 -3.71
CA ASN A 75 -2.01 7.43 -3.50
C ASN A 75 -2.90 7.89 -4.65
N LYS A 76 -3.94 8.63 -4.34
CA LYS A 76 -4.75 9.38 -5.31
C LYS A 76 -4.72 10.87 -4.97
N ARG A 77 -4.38 11.70 -5.94
CA ARG A 77 -4.39 13.16 -5.80
C ARG A 77 -5.83 13.68 -5.72
N VAL A 78 -6.28 13.99 -4.52
CA VAL A 78 -7.64 14.50 -4.26
C VAL A 78 -7.67 15.78 -3.41
N GLY A 79 -6.55 16.16 -2.79
CA GLY A 79 -6.44 17.33 -1.93
C GLY A 79 -4.98 17.69 -1.65
N VAL A 80 -4.74 18.68 -0.78
CA VAL A 80 -3.40 19.23 -0.52
C VAL A 80 -2.43 18.13 -0.07
N GLY A 81 -2.75 17.36 0.95
CA GLY A 81 -1.85 16.32 1.48
C GLY A 81 -1.52 15.23 0.46
N SER A 82 -2.53 14.68 -0.23
CA SER A 82 -2.32 13.69 -1.29
C SER A 82 -1.65 14.30 -2.53
N GLY A 83 -1.82 15.60 -2.76
CA GLY A 83 -1.10 16.34 -3.78
C GLY A 83 0.39 16.42 -3.50
N LEU A 84 0.78 16.70 -2.24
CA LEU A 84 2.19 16.72 -1.84
C LEU A 84 2.86 15.35 -2.01
N LEU A 85 2.17 14.26 -1.66
CA LEU A 85 2.67 12.91 -1.93
C LEU A 85 2.77 12.63 -3.43
N TYR A 86 1.77 13.06 -4.19
CA TYR A 86 1.76 12.89 -5.64
C TYR A 86 2.91 13.63 -6.31
N GLU A 87 3.30 14.82 -5.87
CA GLU A 87 4.39 15.61 -6.43
C GLU A 87 5.78 15.29 -5.83
N ALA A 88 5.83 14.42 -4.82
CA ALA A 88 7.08 14.10 -4.14
C ALA A 88 8.12 13.50 -5.09
N ALA A 89 9.33 14.05 -5.04
CA ALA A 89 10.49 13.56 -5.77
C ALA A 89 11.32 12.59 -4.90
N PRO A 90 12.14 11.72 -5.50
CA PRO A 90 13.13 10.94 -4.76
C PRO A 90 13.98 11.83 -3.84
N GLY A 91 14.23 11.36 -2.61
CA GLY A 91 14.90 12.11 -1.57
C GLY A 91 13.99 12.96 -0.68
N ALA A 92 12.73 13.21 -1.06
CA ALA A 92 11.76 13.85 -0.18
C ALA A 92 11.54 13.01 1.08
N ARG A 93 11.11 13.66 2.18
CA ARG A 93 10.96 13.02 3.49
C ARG A 93 9.56 13.24 4.04
N PHE A 94 9.00 12.20 4.64
CA PHE A 94 7.69 12.23 5.28
C PHE A 94 7.74 11.58 6.66
N CYS A 95 7.10 12.21 7.66
CA CYS A 95 6.94 11.57 8.97
C CYS A 95 5.83 10.52 8.89
N CYS A 96 6.17 9.26 9.21
CA CYS A 96 5.29 8.11 9.14
C CYS A 96 5.17 7.45 10.51
N LEU A 97 3.94 7.40 11.04
CA LEU A 97 3.61 6.67 12.27
C LEU A 97 2.95 5.34 11.89
N GLY A 98 3.52 4.24 12.30
CA GLY A 98 2.98 2.90 12.02
C GLY A 98 3.90 1.76 12.42
N PRO A 99 3.56 0.52 12.02
CA PRO A 99 2.28 0.15 11.40
C PRO A 99 1.13 0.22 12.40
N LEU A 100 -0.06 0.58 11.93
CA LEU A 100 -1.27 0.74 12.72
C LEU A 100 -2.37 -0.19 12.22
N GLY A 101 -3.40 -0.39 13.04
CA GLY A 101 -4.53 -1.27 12.76
C GLY A 101 -4.24 -2.73 13.08
N ARG A 102 -5.29 -3.54 13.02
CA ARG A 102 -5.18 -5.00 13.17
C ARG A 102 -4.85 -5.61 11.82
N PRO A 103 -3.87 -6.51 11.74
CA PRO A 103 -3.64 -7.30 10.53
C PRO A 103 -4.88 -8.12 10.16
N PHE A 104 -4.99 -8.48 8.87
CA PHE A 104 -5.98 -9.46 8.46
C PHE A 104 -5.76 -10.80 9.18
N THR A 105 -6.85 -11.41 9.64
CA THR A 105 -6.82 -12.80 10.06
C THR A 105 -6.76 -13.66 8.80
N LEU A 106 -5.64 -14.37 8.64
CA LEU A 106 -5.46 -15.21 7.46
C LEU A 106 -6.28 -16.48 7.59
N ALA A 107 -7.12 -16.72 6.59
CA ALA A 107 -7.86 -17.98 6.44
C ALA A 107 -6.93 -19.18 6.25
N ALA A 108 -7.47 -20.38 6.40
CA ALA A 108 -6.80 -21.64 6.09
C ALA A 108 -7.71 -22.47 5.17
N PRO A 109 -7.14 -23.30 4.27
CA PRO A 109 -7.93 -24.19 3.44
C PRO A 109 -8.88 -25.08 4.28
N PRO A 110 -10.07 -25.46 3.76
CA PRO A 110 -10.50 -25.41 2.36
C PRO A 110 -11.36 -24.19 1.96
N VAL A 111 -11.12 -23.01 2.50
CA VAL A 111 -11.88 -21.80 2.19
C VAL A 111 -11.27 -21.02 1.03
N GLU A 112 -12.06 -20.17 0.36
CA GLU A 112 -11.64 -19.19 -0.61
C GLU A 112 -11.74 -17.79 0.00
N ALA A 113 -10.74 -16.94 -0.24
CA ALA A 113 -10.75 -15.54 0.18
C ALA A 113 -11.27 -14.64 -0.94
N TRP A 114 -12.28 -13.82 -0.63
CA TRP A 114 -12.77 -12.80 -1.55
C TRP A 114 -12.30 -11.42 -1.12
N MET A 115 -11.65 -10.73 -2.04
CA MET A 115 -11.19 -9.37 -1.90
C MET A 115 -12.06 -8.48 -2.79
N VAL A 116 -12.61 -7.39 -2.24
CA VAL A 116 -13.44 -6.45 -3.01
C VAL A 116 -12.82 -5.08 -2.93
N ALA A 117 -12.44 -4.51 -4.07
CA ALA A 117 -11.71 -3.26 -4.15
C ALA A 117 -12.28 -2.29 -5.18
N GLY A 118 -12.06 -1.00 -4.95
CA GLY A 118 -12.29 0.08 -5.90
C GLY A 118 -11.21 1.14 -5.77
N GLY A 119 -10.54 1.50 -6.88
CA GLY A 119 -9.47 2.49 -6.88
C GLY A 119 -8.40 2.21 -5.82
N VAL A 120 -8.12 3.17 -4.92
CA VAL A 120 -7.12 3.01 -3.83
C VAL A 120 -7.49 1.94 -2.79
N GLY A 121 -8.75 1.48 -2.77
CA GLY A 121 -9.17 0.35 -1.93
C GLY A 121 -8.48 -0.97 -2.25
N LEU A 122 -7.76 -1.04 -3.38
CA LEU A 122 -6.87 -2.14 -3.73
C LEU A 122 -5.70 -2.30 -2.75
N ALA A 123 -5.23 -1.19 -2.15
CA ALA A 123 -3.97 -1.15 -1.43
C ALA A 123 -3.81 -2.23 -0.33
N PRO A 124 -4.74 -2.47 0.58
CA PRO A 124 -4.54 -3.44 1.66
C PRO A 124 -4.43 -4.90 1.17
N PHE A 125 -4.82 -5.18 -0.08
CA PHE A 125 -4.86 -6.54 -0.61
C PHE A 125 -3.56 -6.98 -1.28
N ALA A 126 -2.70 -6.06 -1.69
CA ALA A 126 -1.43 -6.42 -2.34
C ALA A 126 -0.49 -7.18 -1.39
N THR A 127 -0.46 -6.82 -0.10
CA THR A 127 0.27 -7.61 0.92
C THR A 127 -0.48 -8.85 1.37
N LEU A 128 -1.82 -8.89 1.22
CA LEU A 128 -2.64 -10.03 1.59
C LEU A 128 -2.51 -11.19 0.58
N ALA A 129 -2.43 -10.89 -0.71
CA ALA A 129 -2.35 -11.90 -1.76
C ALA A 129 -1.20 -12.89 -1.58
N PRO A 130 0.08 -12.47 -1.40
CA PRO A 130 1.18 -13.40 -1.13
C PRO A 130 1.00 -14.17 0.18
N ALA A 131 0.40 -13.57 1.20
CA ALA A 131 0.16 -14.22 2.49
C ALA A 131 -0.89 -15.34 2.40
N LEU A 132 -1.93 -15.17 1.56
CA LEU A 132 -2.93 -16.22 1.28
C LEU A 132 -2.32 -17.32 0.42
N ALA A 133 -1.59 -16.97 -0.63
CA ALA A 133 -0.90 -17.93 -1.50
C ALA A 133 0.08 -18.81 -0.72
N GLY A 134 0.87 -18.23 0.19
CA GLY A 134 1.78 -18.97 1.07
C GLY A 134 1.10 -19.95 2.03
N ARG A 135 -0.23 -19.83 2.19
CA ARG A 135 -1.05 -20.78 2.96
C ARG A 135 -1.86 -21.74 2.10
N GLY A 136 -1.73 -21.67 0.77
CA GLY A 136 -2.51 -22.46 -0.16
C GLY A 136 -4.00 -22.07 -0.20
N VAL A 137 -4.35 -20.84 0.19
CA VAL A 137 -5.72 -20.34 0.15
C VAL A 137 -5.99 -19.75 -1.22
N ALA A 138 -6.99 -20.27 -1.94
CA ALA A 138 -7.47 -19.69 -3.17
C ALA A 138 -8.07 -18.29 -2.91
N ALA A 139 -7.83 -17.34 -3.82
CA ALA A 139 -8.32 -15.99 -3.65
C ALA A 139 -8.89 -15.42 -4.96
N THR A 140 -9.98 -14.67 -4.85
CA THR A 140 -10.58 -13.91 -5.94
C THR A 140 -10.64 -12.43 -5.56
N LEU A 141 -10.12 -11.58 -6.46
CA LEU A 141 -10.19 -10.13 -6.36
C LEU A 141 -11.29 -9.61 -7.30
N PHE A 142 -12.37 -9.08 -6.72
CA PHE A 142 -13.36 -8.29 -7.44
C PHE A 142 -12.90 -6.83 -7.42
N TYR A 143 -12.53 -6.32 -8.59
CA TYR A 143 -11.94 -4.98 -8.70
C TYR A 143 -12.75 -4.11 -9.64
N GLY A 144 -13.30 -3.02 -9.12
CA GLY A 144 -14.10 -2.07 -9.87
C GLY A 144 -13.52 -0.66 -9.88
N GLY A 145 -13.99 0.13 -10.83
CA GLY A 145 -13.63 1.54 -10.96
C GLY A 145 -14.71 2.31 -11.69
N ARG A 146 -14.71 3.62 -11.59
CA ARG A 146 -15.62 4.47 -12.36
C ARG A 146 -15.24 4.56 -13.83
N THR A 147 -13.96 4.36 -14.11
CA THR A 147 -13.37 4.36 -15.44
C THR A 147 -12.24 3.33 -15.53
N SER A 148 -11.81 2.99 -16.73
CA SER A 148 -10.64 2.12 -16.94
C SER A 148 -9.36 2.66 -16.31
N ALA A 149 -9.25 3.98 -16.13
CA ALA A 149 -8.11 4.62 -15.45
C ALA A 149 -8.05 4.34 -13.94
N ASP A 150 -9.13 3.82 -13.34
CA ASP A 150 -9.16 3.40 -11.95
C ASP A 150 -8.75 1.92 -11.77
N ILE A 151 -8.44 1.19 -12.86
CA ILE A 151 -8.00 -0.21 -12.85
C ILE A 151 -6.50 -0.26 -13.16
N PHE A 152 -5.70 -0.68 -12.19
CA PHE A 152 -4.23 -0.69 -12.29
C PHE A 152 -3.62 -1.72 -11.33
N CYS A 153 -2.31 -1.95 -11.43
CA CYS A 153 -1.52 -2.83 -10.55
C CYS A 153 -2.04 -4.28 -10.45
N LEU A 154 -2.64 -4.82 -11.51
CA LEU A 154 -3.11 -6.21 -11.56
C LEU A 154 -1.95 -7.20 -11.54
N ASP A 155 -0.80 -6.80 -12.08
CA ASP A 155 0.48 -7.51 -12.05
C ASP A 155 0.95 -7.89 -10.63
N ARG A 156 0.43 -7.23 -9.60
CA ARG A 156 0.72 -7.54 -8.19
C ARG A 156 -0.03 -8.76 -7.67
N PHE A 157 -1.04 -9.23 -8.37
CA PHE A 157 -1.91 -10.34 -7.94
C PHE A 157 -1.70 -11.61 -8.74
N GLU A 158 -1.36 -11.48 -10.03
CA GLU A 158 -1.13 -12.61 -10.95
C GLU A 158 -0.09 -13.62 -10.44
N PRO A 159 1.10 -13.22 -9.91
CA PRO A 159 2.11 -14.16 -9.44
C PRO A 159 1.66 -15.01 -8.25
N HIS A 160 0.59 -14.58 -7.57
CA HIS A 160 0.04 -15.25 -6.39
C HIS A 160 -1.19 -16.11 -6.71
N GLY A 161 -1.51 -16.31 -8.00
CA GLY A 161 -2.64 -17.12 -8.43
C GLY A 161 -4.00 -16.55 -8.07
N VAL A 162 -4.08 -15.24 -7.81
CA VAL A 162 -5.35 -14.57 -7.52
C VAL A 162 -6.17 -14.43 -8.79
N ARG A 163 -7.40 -14.95 -8.77
CA ARG A 163 -8.36 -14.71 -9.83
C ARG A 163 -8.86 -13.27 -9.79
N VAL A 164 -8.69 -12.51 -10.87
CA VAL A 164 -9.19 -11.13 -10.96
C VAL A 164 -10.48 -11.08 -11.75
N VAL A 165 -11.50 -10.43 -11.20
CA VAL A 165 -12.79 -10.14 -11.83
C VAL A 165 -12.96 -8.63 -11.84
N ILE A 166 -13.00 -8.05 -13.04
CA ILE A 166 -13.24 -6.60 -13.23
C ILE A 166 -14.75 -6.36 -13.29
N ALA A 167 -15.22 -5.36 -12.51
CA ALA A 167 -16.64 -4.97 -12.40
C ALA A 167 -16.86 -3.53 -12.88
#